data_667d81e0fc6fd9abacdeeed8ab35abee
#
_entry.id   667d81e0fc6fd9abacdeeed8ab35abee
#
_cell.length_a   1.000
_cell.length_b   1.000
_cell.length_c   1.000
_cell.angle_alpha   90.00
_cell.angle_beta   90.00
_cell.angle_gamma   90.00
#
_symmetry.space_group_name_H-M   'P 1'
#
loop_
_entity.id
_entity.type
_entity.pdbx_description
1 polymer ?
#
loop_
_entity_poly.entity_id
_entity_poly.type
_entity_poly.pdbx_seq_one_letter_code
_entity_poly.pdbx_strand_id
1 'polypeptide(L)'
;MNLPVEVDAALREAGWTPGRTDPARARMWALALASHASPSGHQHTVVPPAMAAFAEFGGLAVRADGAGEQIARSGFVLDPLRGLHAASTLADLGELIGARLTPIGAERDDAGLLAMDEHGRVFALDHTADWYLGASIEEAIATLVLGRMPARVTDDGTWA
;
A
#
# COMPACT_ATOMS: atom_id res chain seq x y z
N MET A 1 -5.42 -18.42 3.67
CA MET A 1 -5.64 -17.29 2.71
C MET A 1 -5.71 -17.86 1.30
N ASN A 2 -6.82 -17.65 0.63
CA ASN A 2 -7.03 -18.11 -0.75
C ASN A 2 -6.78 -16.96 -1.72
N LEU A 3 -5.60 -16.96 -2.34
CA LEU A 3 -5.27 -15.98 -3.38
C LEU A 3 -5.69 -16.52 -4.75
N PRO A 4 -6.17 -15.65 -5.65
CA PRO A 4 -6.33 -16.04 -7.05
C PRO A 4 -5.01 -16.57 -7.62
N VAL A 5 -5.11 -17.49 -8.60
CA VAL A 5 -3.94 -18.17 -9.17
C VAL A 5 -2.89 -17.19 -9.70
N GLU A 6 -3.33 -16.15 -10.43
CA GLU A 6 -2.42 -15.15 -10.99
C GLU A 6 -1.75 -14.32 -9.92
N VAL A 7 -2.45 -14.04 -8.82
CA VAL A 7 -1.91 -13.27 -7.69
C VAL A 7 -0.85 -14.09 -6.96
N ASP A 8 -1.15 -15.34 -6.66
CA ASP A 8 -0.22 -16.27 -6.03
C ASP A 8 1.06 -16.40 -6.89
N ALA A 9 0.89 -16.58 -8.19
CA ALA A 9 2.03 -16.70 -9.11
C ALA A 9 2.90 -15.44 -9.14
N ALA A 10 2.27 -14.25 -9.19
CA ALA A 10 3.00 -12.99 -9.21
C ALA A 10 3.78 -12.76 -7.91
N LEU A 11 3.19 -13.09 -6.77
CA LEU A 11 3.85 -12.98 -5.47
C LEU A 11 5.03 -13.95 -5.37
N ARG A 12 4.86 -15.19 -5.80
CA ARG A 12 5.94 -16.18 -5.77
C ARG A 12 7.08 -15.80 -6.70
N GLU A 13 6.80 -15.27 -7.86
CA GLU A 13 7.82 -14.75 -8.77
C GLU A 13 8.62 -13.62 -8.11
N ALA A 14 7.97 -12.80 -7.29
CA ALA A 14 8.62 -11.72 -6.54
C ALA A 14 9.42 -12.21 -5.32
N GLY A 15 9.29 -13.48 -4.94
CA GLY A 15 10.00 -14.06 -3.81
C GLY A 15 9.16 -14.38 -2.59
N TRP A 16 7.85 -14.19 -2.67
CA TRP A 16 6.95 -14.51 -1.55
C TRP A 16 6.67 -16.02 -1.50
N THR A 17 6.57 -16.54 -0.29
CA THR A 17 6.07 -17.89 -0.02
C THR A 17 5.13 -17.84 1.19
N PRO A 18 4.19 -18.79 1.31
CA PRO A 18 3.34 -18.86 2.51
C PRO A 18 4.19 -18.99 3.78
N GLY A 19 3.83 -18.22 4.80
CA GLY A 19 4.55 -18.19 6.06
C GLY A 19 5.76 -17.26 6.08
N ARG A 20 6.04 -16.54 4.98
CA ARG A 20 7.13 -15.55 4.94
C ARG A 20 6.90 -14.52 6.03
N THR A 21 7.94 -14.25 6.82
CA THR A 21 7.90 -13.20 7.82
C THR A 21 9.29 -12.66 8.11
N ASP A 22 9.40 -11.34 8.26
CA ASP A 22 10.63 -10.64 8.60
C ASP A 22 10.33 -9.53 9.61
N PRO A 23 10.16 -9.89 10.89
CA PRO A 23 9.84 -8.91 11.92
C PRO A 23 10.93 -7.86 12.12
N ALA A 24 12.20 -8.23 11.89
CA ALA A 24 13.31 -7.30 12.03
C ALA A 24 13.22 -6.17 11.01
N ARG A 25 12.90 -6.50 9.74
CA ARG A 25 12.69 -5.49 8.70
C ARG A 25 11.51 -4.59 9.06
N ALA A 26 10.41 -5.18 9.52
CA ALA A 26 9.23 -4.41 9.92
C ALA A 26 9.58 -3.39 11.00
N ARG A 27 10.31 -3.79 12.03
CA ARG A 27 10.74 -2.89 13.10
C ARG A 27 11.68 -1.79 12.60
N MET A 28 12.61 -2.14 11.72
CA MET A 28 13.56 -1.19 11.15
C MET A 28 12.84 -0.10 10.34
N TRP A 29 11.89 -0.50 9.53
CA TRP A 29 11.08 0.43 8.74
C TRP A 29 10.17 1.30 9.61
N ALA A 30 9.57 0.71 10.63
CA ALA A 30 8.75 1.47 11.58
C ALA A 30 9.57 2.55 12.28
N LEU A 31 10.80 2.23 12.69
CA LEU A 31 11.70 3.19 13.33
C LEU A 31 12.10 4.30 12.34
N ALA A 32 12.42 3.95 11.10
CA ALA A 32 12.78 4.93 10.08
C ALA A 32 11.63 5.91 9.82
N LEU A 33 10.41 5.41 9.70
CA LEU A 33 9.22 6.25 9.51
C LEU A 33 8.96 7.14 10.73
N ALA A 34 9.02 6.59 11.93
CA ALA A 34 8.75 7.32 13.16
C ALA A 34 9.80 8.40 13.44
N SER A 35 11.02 8.21 12.94
CA SER A 35 12.13 9.14 13.15
C SER A 35 12.13 10.30 12.15
N HIS A 36 11.32 10.22 11.09
CA HIS A 36 11.26 11.25 10.07
C HIS A 36 10.16 12.26 10.38
N ALA A 37 10.47 13.54 10.27
CA ALA A 37 9.48 14.60 10.37
C ALA A 37 9.54 15.47 9.11
N SER A 38 8.36 15.81 8.57
CA SER A 38 8.28 16.71 7.42
C SER A 38 8.62 18.15 7.85
N PRO A 39 8.96 19.05 6.89
CA PRO A 39 9.15 20.46 7.19
C PRO A 39 7.92 21.12 7.85
N SER A 40 6.73 20.62 7.60
CA SER A 40 5.49 21.12 8.22
C SER A 40 5.23 20.51 9.60
N GLY A 41 6.12 19.66 10.12
CA GLY A 41 5.99 19.05 11.44
C GLY A 41 5.15 17.78 11.48
N HIS A 42 4.67 17.28 10.35
CA HIS A 42 3.94 16.02 10.29
C HIS A 42 4.91 14.84 10.44
N GLN A 43 4.52 13.86 11.26
CA GLN A 43 5.26 12.62 11.43
C GLN A 43 4.42 11.44 10.95
N HIS A 44 5.08 10.38 10.50
CA HIS A 44 4.38 9.16 10.12
C HIS A 44 3.82 8.46 11.35
N THR A 45 2.62 7.93 11.19
CA THR A 45 2.03 6.98 12.12
C THR A 45 2.26 5.58 11.56
N VAL A 46 2.68 4.64 12.40
CA VAL A 46 2.86 3.25 11.96
C VAL A 46 1.75 2.42 12.61
N VAL A 47 0.77 2.05 11.82
CA VAL A 47 -0.40 1.30 12.30
C VAL A 47 -0.09 -0.20 12.37
N PRO A 48 -0.69 -0.96 13.32
CA PRO A 48 -0.41 -2.39 13.45
C PRO A 48 -0.60 -3.23 12.18
N PRO A 49 -1.65 -3.04 11.36
CA PRO A 49 -1.78 -3.79 10.11
C PRO A 49 -0.62 -3.55 9.14
N ALA A 50 -0.05 -2.34 9.12
CA ALA A 50 1.11 -2.04 8.27
C ALA A 50 2.35 -2.80 8.74
N MET A 51 2.56 -2.93 10.05
CA MET A 51 3.65 -3.75 10.60
C MET A 51 3.54 -5.20 10.12
N ALA A 52 2.35 -5.77 10.16
CA ALA A 52 2.11 -7.12 9.69
C ALA A 52 2.40 -7.25 8.19
N ALA A 53 1.97 -6.26 7.39
CA ALA A 53 2.24 -6.23 5.94
C ALA A 53 3.74 -6.11 5.66
N PHE A 54 4.47 -5.30 6.40
CA PHE A 54 5.92 -5.17 6.26
C PHE A 54 6.62 -6.51 6.53
N ALA A 55 6.18 -7.23 7.54
CA ALA A 55 6.79 -8.51 7.91
C ALA A 55 6.56 -9.58 6.83
N GLU A 56 5.37 -9.65 6.28
CA GLU A 56 5.00 -10.68 5.30
C GLU A 56 5.41 -10.33 3.88
N PHE A 57 5.16 -9.10 3.44
CA PHE A 57 5.30 -8.71 2.04
C PHE A 57 6.41 -7.69 1.79
N GLY A 58 7.04 -7.18 2.83
CA GLY A 58 8.02 -6.11 2.70
C GLY A 58 9.19 -6.48 1.80
N GLY A 59 9.60 -5.55 0.97
CA GLY A 59 10.71 -5.71 0.05
C GLY A 59 10.36 -6.40 -1.26
N LEU A 60 9.13 -6.86 -1.43
CA LEU A 60 8.72 -7.49 -2.69
C LEU A 60 8.52 -6.43 -3.78
N ALA A 61 9.10 -6.71 -4.95
CA ALA A 61 8.83 -5.97 -6.18
C ALA A 61 8.00 -6.87 -7.08
N VAL A 62 6.71 -6.61 -7.17
CA VAL A 62 5.77 -7.46 -7.89
C VAL A 62 5.58 -6.91 -9.29
N ARG A 63 5.78 -7.78 -10.28
CA ARG A 63 5.58 -7.44 -11.69
C ARG A 63 4.17 -7.78 -12.12
N ALA A 64 3.52 -6.81 -12.75
CA ALA A 64 2.23 -7.01 -13.40
C ALA A 64 2.08 -5.93 -14.47
N ASP A 65 1.73 -6.33 -15.68
CA ASP A 65 1.55 -5.40 -16.80
C ASP A 65 0.53 -5.95 -17.77
N GLY A 66 0.21 -5.14 -18.78
CA GLY A 66 -0.75 -5.51 -19.81
C GLY A 66 -2.20 -5.31 -19.36
N ALA A 67 -3.12 -5.78 -20.20
CA ALA A 67 -4.55 -5.64 -19.97
C ALA A 67 -4.98 -6.52 -18.78
N GLY A 68 -5.75 -5.93 -17.86
CA GLY A 68 -6.32 -6.63 -16.73
C GLY A 68 -7.80 -6.91 -16.92
N GLU A 69 -8.48 -7.25 -15.82
CA GLU A 69 -9.92 -7.56 -15.87
C GLU A 69 -10.77 -6.35 -16.27
N GLN A 70 -10.41 -5.17 -15.77
CA GLN A 70 -11.17 -3.93 -16.01
C GLN A 70 -10.29 -2.78 -16.46
N ILE A 71 -9.05 -2.72 -15.94
CA ILE A 71 -8.05 -1.72 -16.30
C ILE A 71 -6.70 -2.42 -16.48
N ALA A 72 -5.69 -1.67 -16.87
CA ALA A 72 -4.33 -2.22 -16.97
C ALA A 72 -3.85 -2.74 -15.60
N ARG A 73 -3.15 -3.87 -15.62
CA ARG A 73 -2.48 -4.42 -14.44
C ARG A 73 -1.37 -3.47 -14.00
N SER A 74 -1.15 -3.39 -12.70
CA SER A 74 -0.13 -2.51 -12.13
C SER A 74 0.84 -3.29 -11.27
N GLY A 75 2.13 -3.21 -11.60
CA GLY A 75 3.19 -3.69 -10.72
C GLY A 75 3.40 -2.71 -9.57
N PHE A 76 4.07 -3.17 -8.52
CA PHE A 76 4.29 -2.34 -7.33
C PHE A 76 5.47 -2.87 -6.53
N VAL A 77 5.98 -2.04 -5.62
CA VAL A 77 7.00 -2.40 -4.65
C VAL A 77 6.49 -2.11 -3.24
N LEU A 78 6.71 -3.04 -2.33
CA LEU A 78 6.32 -2.85 -0.92
C LEU A 78 7.54 -2.41 -0.11
N ASP A 79 7.78 -1.12 -0.16
CA ASP A 79 8.85 -0.40 0.53
C ASP A 79 8.27 0.91 1.05
N PRO A 80 8.03 1.02 2.37
CA PRO A 80 7.39 2.20 2.94
C PRO A 80 8.24 3.47 2.81
N LEU A 81 9.55 3.33 2.60
CA LEU A 81 10.44 4.49 2.46
C LEU A 81 10.18 5.26 1.16
N ARG A 82 9.46 4.64 0.20
CA ARG A 82 8.97 5.35 -0.99
C ARG A 82 8.01 6.48 -0.63
N GLY A 83 7.34 6.38 0.51
CA GLY A 83 6.44 7.42 1.03
C GLY A 83 7.04 8.22 2.18
N LEU A 84 8.35 8.19 2.40
CA LEU A 84 8.97 8.84 3.55
C LEU A 84 8.65 10.32 3.63
N HIS A 85 8.57 11.01 2.50
CA HIS A 85 8.32 12.45 2.44
C HIS A 85 6.84 12.81 2.31
N ALA A 86 5.94 11.85 2.40
CA ALA A 86 4.51 12.02 2.17
C ALA A 86 3.67 12.14 3.46
N ALA A 87 4.29 12.39 4.61
CA ALA A 87 3.58 12.43 5.89
C ALA A 87 2.44 13.45 5.90
N SER A 88 2.65 14.62 5.32
CA SER A 88 1.62 15.66 5.22
C SER A 88 0.45 15.22 4.33
N THR A 89 0.74 14.64 3.17
CA THR A 89 -0.27 14.14 2.23
C THR A 89 -1.11 13.03 2.88
N LEU A 90 -0.45 12.12 3.60
CA LEU A 90 -1.15 11.04 4.30
C LEU A 90 -1.98 11.55 5.47
N ALA A 91 -1.53 12.60 6.15
CA ALA A 91 -2.30 13.24 7.20
C ALA A 91 -3.59 13.84 6.64
N ASP A 92 -3.53 14.49 5.46
CA ASP A 92 -4.70 15.06 4.81
C ASP A 92 -5.72 13.99 4.43
N LEU A 93 -5.27 12.90 3.81
CA LEU A 93 -6.17 11.80 3.48
C LEU A 93 -6.73 11.14 4.76
N GLY A 94 -5.90 10.96 5.77
CA GLY A 94 -6.32 10.39 7.05
C GLY A 94 -7.42 11.22 7.73
N GLU A 95 -7.30 12.56 7.67
CA GLU A 95 -8.33 13.44 8.18
C GLU A 95 -9.63 13.29 7.39
N LEU A 96 -9.52 13.18 6.07
CA LEU A 96 -10.68 13.02 5.19
C LEU A 96 -11.44 11.72 5.46
N ILE A 97 -10.74 10.60 5.59
CA ILE A 97 -11.37 9.28 5.78
C ILE A 97 -11.59 8.90 7.25
N GLY A 98 -11.08 9.71 8.18
CA GLY A 98 -11.23 9.45 9.61
C GLY A 98 -10.39 8.29 10.13
N ALA A 99 -9.21 8.06 9.56
CA ALA A 99 -8.32 6.97 9.97
C ALA A 99 -6.85 7.35 9.74
N ARG A 100 -5.97 6.81 10.56
CA ARG A 100 -4.53 7.04 10.42
C ARG A 100 -3.96 6.16 9.32
N LEU A 101 -3.02 6.69 8.55
CA LEU A 101 -2.40 6.02 7.42
C LEU A 101 -0.90 5.87 7.59
N THR A 102 -0.38 4.73 7.14
CA THR A 102 1.05 4.44 7.06
C THR A 102 1.42 4.17 5.60
N PRO A 103 2.50 4.76 5.06
CA PRO A 103 2.96 4.40 3.72
C PRO A 103 3.45 2.95 3.73
N ILE A 104 3.15 2.18 2.68
CA ILE A 104 3.56 0.79 2.58
C ILE A 104 4.34 0.49 1.29
N GLY A 105 4.30 1.37 0.31
CA GLY A 105 4.99 1.14 -0.95
C GLY A 105 4.57 2.11 -2.04
N ALA A 106 4.82 1.71 -3.28
CA ALA A 106 4.46 2.52 -4.44
C ALA A 106 4.08 1.63 -5.62
N GLU A 107 3.17 2.13 -6.45
CA GLU A 107 2.88 1.53 -7.73
C GLU A 107 4.05 1.79 -8.69
N ARG A 108 4.03 1.10 -9.82
CA ARG A 108 5.00 1.17 -10.89
C ARG A 108 5.61 2.57 -11.07
N ASP A 109 6.95 2.63 -11.05
CA ASP A 109 7.73 3.86 -11.30
C ASP A 109 7.34 5.03 -10.38
N ASP A 110 6.89 4.73 -9.16
CA ASP A 110 6.41 5.71 -8.18
C ASP A 110 5.22 6.54 -8.69
N ALA A 111 4.44 6.00 -9.63
CA ALA A 111 3.26 6.68 -10.17
C ALA A 111 2.16 6.88 -9.13
N GLY A 112 2.07 5.99 -8.15
CA GLY A 112 1.12 6.09 -7.05
C GLY A 112 1.74 5.63 -5.75
N LEU A 113 1.48 6.37 -4.67
CA LEU A 113 1.89 5.98 -3.32
C LEU A 113 0.86 5.00 -2.76
N LEU A 114 1.33 3.91 -2.15
CA LEU A 114 0.46 2.96 -1.48
C LEU A 114 0.50 3.20 0.03
N ALA A 115 -0.66 3.24 0.65
CA ALA A 115 -0.78 3.47 2.09
C ALA A 115 -1.86 2.58 2.69
N MET A 116 -1.69 2.24 3.95
CA MET A 116 -2.60 1.37 4.70
C MET A 116 -3.09 2.10 5.95
N ASP A 117 -4.39 2.00 6.23
CA ASP A 117 -4.95 2.59 7.44
C ASP A 117 -4.97 1.61 8.61
N GLU A 118 -5.39 2.10 9.76
CA GLU A 118 -5.42 1.33 11.01
C GLU A 118 -6.43 0.17 10.99
N HIS A 119 -7.30 0.13 9.98
CA HIS A 119 -8.25 -0.97 9.77
C HIS A 119 -7.75 -1.98 8.73
N GLY A 120 -6.56 -1.76 8.19
CA GLY A 120 -5.97 -2.64 7.17
C GLY A 120 -6.38 -2.32 5.74
N ARG A 121 -7.19 -1.29 5.54
CA ARG A 121 -7.62 -0.84 4.20
C ARG A 121 -6.45 -0.20 3.47
N VAL A 122 -6.36 -0.43 2.18
CA VAL A 122 -5.24 0.05 1.36
C VAL A 122 -5.73 1.04 0.32
N PHE A 123 -4.97 2.13 0.18
CA PHE A 123 -5.27 3.22 -0.74
C PHE A 123 -4.07 3.49 -1.64
N ALA A 124 -4.34 3.96 -2.85
CA ALA A 124 -3.32 4.49 -3.75
C ALA A 124 -3.56 5.97 -3.94
N LEU A 125 -2.49 6.75 -3.80
CA LEU A 125 -2.55 8.21 -3.97
C LEU A 125 -1.69 8.57 -5.17
N ASP A 126 -2.31 9.13 -6.20
CA ASP A 126 -1.59 9.64 -7.36
C ASP A 126 -1.98 11.09 -7.62
N HIS A 127 -1.41 11.68 -8.68
CA HIS A 127 -1.66 13.08 -8.98
C HIS A 127 -3.08 13.36 -9.49
N THR A 128 -3.88 12.32 -9.78
CA THR A 128 -5.26 12.48 -10.28
C THR A 128 -6.29 12.36 -9.18
N ALA A 129 -6.07 11.47 -8.20
CA ALA A 129 -7.06 11.20 -7.15
C ALA A 129 -6.46 10.26 -6.09
N ASP A 130 -7.25 10.01 -5.07
CA ASP A 130 -7.01 8.97 -4.08
C ASP A 130 -7.97 7.82 -4.36
N TRP A 131 -7.45 6.59 -4.31
CA TRP A 131 -8.16 5.38 -4.72
C TRP A 131 -8.18 4.35 -3.61
N TYR A 132 -9.35 3.75 -3.38
CA TYR A 132 -9.48 2.63 -2.46
C TYR A 132 -9.22 1.33 -3.23
N LEU A 133 -8.22 0.56 -2.78
CA LEU A 133 -7.80 -0.68 -3.46
C LEU A 133 -8.41 -1.94 -2.85
N GLY A 134 -8.71 -1.93 -1.58
CA GLY A 134 -9.26 -3.10 -0.91
C GLY A 134 -9.28 -2.98 0.61
N ALA A 135 -10.01 -3.90 1.24
CA ALA A 135 -10.17 -3.95 2.70
C ALA A 135 -8.97 -4.55 3.41
N SER A 136 -8.06 -5.16 2.67
CA SER A 136 -6.85 -5.81 3.20
C SER A 136 -5.73 -5.69 2.18
N ILE A 137 -4.49 -5.99 2.63
CA ILE A 137 -3.34 -6.01 1.73
C ILE A 137 -3.53 -7.05 0.61
N GLU A 138 -4.12 -8.19 0.92
CA GLU A 138 -4.36 -9.25 -0.06
C GLU A 138 -5.34 -8.80 -1.15
N GLU A 139 -6.43 -8.13 -0.77
CA GLU A 139 -7.37 -7.58 -1.73
C GLU A 139 -6.74 -6.50 -2.59
N ALA A 140 -5.93 -5.63 -1.98
CA ALA A 140 -5.23 -4.57 -2.70
C ALA A 140 -4.26 -5.15 -3.73
N ILE A 141 -3.48 -6.16 -3.33
CA ILE A 141 -2.57 -6.86 -4.24
C ILE A 141 -3.37 -7.46 -5.40
N ALA A 142 -4.50 -8.11 -5.13
CA ALA A 142 -5.35 -8.67 -6.17
C ALA A 142 -5.87 -7.58 -7.12
N THR A 143 -6.30 -6.45 -6.58
CA THR A 143 -6.76 -5.32 -7.39
C THR A 143 -5.68 -4.86 -8.37
N LEU A 144 -4.45 -4.72 -7.90
CA LEU A 144 -3.33 -4.28 -8.73
C LEU A 144 -2.91 -5.34 -9.76
N VAL A 145 -2.71 -6.58 -9.31
CA VAL A 145 -2.22 -7.67 -10.16
C VAL A 145 -3.24 -8.07 -11.22
N LEU A 146 -4.53 -8.07 -10.87
CA LEU A 146 -5.59 -8.49 -11.80
C LEU A 146 -6.11 -7.33 -12.65
N GLY A 147 -5.76 -6.10 -12.32
CA GLY A 147 -6.26 -4.93 -13.04
C GLY A 147 -7.75 -4.71 -12.82
N ARG A 148 -8.18 -4.72 -11.58
CA ARG A 148 -9.56 -4.37 -11.20
C ARG A 148 -9.66 -2.86 -11.00
N MET A 149 -10.83 -2.30 -11.30
CA MET A 149 -11.07 -0.87 -11.13
C MET A 149 -11.16 -0.52 -9.65
N PRO A 150 -10.27 0.33 -9.11
CA PRO A 150 -10.40 0.80 -7.75
C PRO A 150 -11.54 1.83 -7.61
N ALA A 151 -12.06 1.98 -6.42
CA ALA A 151 -13.07 3.00 -6.13
C ALA A 151 -12.38 4.31 -5.80
N ARG A 152 -12.88 5.41 -6.37
CA ARG A 152 -12.35 6.74 -6.08
C ARG A 152 -12.82 7.21 -4.71
N VAL A 153 -11.90 7.75 -3.91
CA VAL A 153 -12.25 8.42 -2.66
C VAL A 153 -12.84 9.79 -3.01
N THR A 154 -14.04 10.06 -2.51
CA THR A 154 -14.76 11.30 -2.78
C THR A 154 -14.40 12.38 -1.77
N ASP A 155 -14.84 13.63 -2.04
CA ASP A 155 -14.51 14.77 -1.17
C ASP A 155 -15.11 14.66 0.23
N ASP A 156 -16.10 13.78 0.42
CA ASP A 156 -16.68 13.52 1.74
C ASP A 156 -16.03 12.35 2.48
N GLY A 157 -14.94 11.80 1.94
CA GLY A 157 -14.18 10.73 2.58
C GLY A 157 -14.78 9.34 2.43
N THR A 158 -15.62 9.14 1.43
CA THR A 158 -16.24 7.85 1.14
C THR A 158 -15.80 7.32 -0.23
N TRP A 159 -16.11 6.07 -0.49
CA TRP A 159 -15.85 5.42 -1.78
C TRP A 159 -16.94 4.38 -2.02
N ALA A 160 -17.53 4.38 -3.20
CA ALA A 160 -18.60 3.41 -3.49
C ALA A 160 -18.71 3.17 -4.97
#